data_7faf7baf05f7ee5d70ac6d5eabe7560e
#
_entry.id   7faf7baf05f7ee5d70ac6d5eabe7560e
#
_cell.length_a   1.000
_cell.length_b   1.000
_cell.length_c   1.000
_cell.angle_alpha   90.00
_cell.angle_beta   90.00
_cell.angle_gamma   90.00
#
_symmetry.space_group_name_H-M   'P 1'
#
loop_
_entity.id
_entity.type
_entity.pdbx_description
1 polymer ?
#
loop_
_entity_poly.entity_id
_entity_poly.type
_entity_poly.pdbx_seq_one_letter_code
_entity_poly.pdbx_strand_id
1 'polypeptide(L)'
;MKKMRYIIMCMCALMLTTTSCDDFLDITPDGQVKRDPLLSTAEGIEDAMYGVYSQMRSTSLYGQELYFSALEILAQNMHCNGNVTVSALNKYDYTNTNAKNLFYNVWTEMYKNISNVNSVLDAPLVANATEFPYTIYRGEALGLRAFMHFDLVRIFAPQYTLDSSVEGIPYATDFSLKTPEFETLEKNFEHILADLHEAEALLADEDDYEGAGDFMLDRQIHFNKYAVWATLARVYLTMGNKEKAKEYALMTMNGRYSLKEKTEVENDVAGVLSKKECLFGIYNAGFYEQVHAKLHLTTTRYSLNLRNDYMTIYEKDNSGLDYRVDAYFLPVTQGSDKVYRLKKFTEFYELNNMAANRPTDLILGINMIRLPEMYYIVAEALLDENPAEALRYYNMVREHRGLEPLQGTVLDENTGEFVESPLTIEHINDERYKEFFGEGQYFFNKKRLNLPILSYDGATEYKASNNIFVVPIPDAERENRF
;
A
#
# COMPACT_ATOMS: atom_id res chain seq x y z
N MET A 1 71.03 -26.25 31.77
CA MET A 1 70.70 -24.83 31.80
C MET A 1 70.37 -24.21 30.42
N LYS A 2 71.14 -24.47 29.36
CA LYS A 2 70.79 -23.90 28.01
C LYS A 2 69.48 -24.41 27.42
N LYS A 3 69.12 -25.71 27.51
CA LYS A 3 67.86 -26.27 27.00
C LYS A 3 66.58 -25.70 27.73
N MET A 4 66.68 -25.44 29.04
CA MET A 4 65.59 -24.87 29.82
C MET A 4 65.35 -23.41 29.47
N ARG A 5 66.39 -22.63 29.07
CA ARG A 5 66.22 -21.26 28.56
C ARG A 5 65.46 -21.21 27.21
N TYR A 6 65.72 -22.15 26.32
CA TYR A 6 65.01 -22.24 25.04
C TYR A 6 63.58 -22.65 25.21
N ILE A 7 63.24 -23.54 26.17
CA ILE A 7 61.87 -23.93 26.47
C ILE A 7 61.08 -22.75 27.07
N ILE A 8 61.69 -21.99 27.97
CA ILE A 8 61.04 -20.78 28.54
C ILE A 8 60.90 -19.70 27.47
N MET A 9 61.87 -19.53 26.56
CA MET A 9 61.78 -18.57 25.48
C MET A 9 60.72 -18.95 24.43
N CYS A 10 60.52 -20.24 24.11
CA CYS A 10 59.46 -20.75 23.27
C CYS A 10 58.05 -20.61 23.95
N MET A 11 57.99 -20.85 25.27
CA MET A 11 56.76 -20.69 26.05
C MET A 11 56.30 -19.22 26.14
N CYS A 12 57.23 -18.28 26.30
CA CYS A 12 56.98 -16.84 26.24
C CYS A 12 56.57 -16.37 24.83
N ALA A 13 57.15 -16.94 23.78
CA ALA A 13 56.79 -16.63 22.40
C ALA A 13 55.39 -17.16 22.07
N LEU A 14 54.98 -18.32 22.60
CA LEU A 14 53.60 -18.85 22.42
C LEU A 14 52.56 -18.03 23.19
N MET A 15 52.88 -17.42 24.34
CA MET A 15 51.97 -16.56 25.09
C MET A 15 51.75 -15.18 24.46
N LEU A 16 52.62 -14.74 23.55
CA LEU A 16 52.49 -13.46 22.84
C LEU A 16 51.59 -13.55 21.58
N THR A 17 51.18 -14.75 21.16
CA THR A 17 50.34 -14.96 19.97
C THR A 17 48.85 -15.09 20.29
N THR A 18 48.43 -14.97 21.56
CA THR A 18 47.03 -15.09 21.97
C THR A 18 46.32 -13.76 22.24
N THR A 19 46.97 -12.62 21.96
CA THR A 19 46.20 -11.36 21.84
C THR A 19 45.56 -11.33 20.49
N SER A 20 44.45 -12.05 20.33
CA SER A 20 43.49 -11.84 19.25
C SER A 20 42.95 -10.44 19.44
N CYS A 21 43.29 -9.53 18.57
CA CYS A 21 42.57 -8.25 18.47
C CYS A 21 41.18 -8.56 17.95
N ASP A 22 40.21 -8.70 18.83
CA ASP A 22 38.79 -8.76 18.46
C ASP A 22 38.39 -7.48 17.66
N ASP A 23 39.01 -6.35 17.96
CA ASP A 23 38.80 -5.07 17.24
C ASP A 23 39.21 -5.12 15.76
N PHE A 24 40.09 -6.02 15.33
CA PHE A 24 40.52 -6.12 13.93
C PHE A 24 39.50 -6.83 13.03
N LEU A 25 38.64 -7.67 13.61
CA LEU A 25 37.55 -8.35 12.90
C LEU A 25 36.24 -7.58 12.95
N ASP A 26 36.17 -6.51 13.71
CA ASP A 26 34.98 -5.70 13.94
C ASP A 26 34.93 -4.45 13.03
N ILE A 27 35.37 -4.60 11.77
CA ILE A 27 35.32 -3.56 10.76
C ILE A 27 33.86 -3.44 10.29
N THR A 28 33.19 -2.39 10.73
CA THR A 28 31.94 -1.95 10.13
C THR A 28 32.27 -1.22 8.83
N PRO A 29 31.78 -1.66 7.67
CA PRO A 29 31.94 -0.92 6.42
C PRO A 29 31.46 0.52 6.57
N ASP A 30 32.14 1.46 5.90
CA ASP A 30 31.77 2.87 5.93
C ASP A 30 30.28 3.04 5.56
N GLY A 31 29.52 3.70 6.41
CA GLY A 31 28.08 3.93 6.22
C GLY A 31 27.16 2.85 6.81
N GLN A 32 27.69 1.81 7.50
CA GLN A 32 26.88 0.86 8.24
C GLN A 32 26.92 1.14 9.75
N VAL A 33 25.77 1.12 10.39
CA VAL A 33 25.63 1.25 11.85
C VAL A 33 25.31 -0.12 12.43
N LYS A 34 25.99 -0.52 13.52
CA LYS A 34 25.66 -1.76 14.23
C LYS A 34 24.28 -1.66 14.83
N ARG A 35 23.48 -2.74 14.73
CA ARG A 35 22.09 -2.81 15.21
C ARG A 35 21.96 -2.46 16.70
N ASP A 36 22.72 -3.13 17.56
CA ASP A 36 22.53 -3.00 19.00
C ASP A 36 22.85 -1.57 19.54
N PRO A 37 23.93 -0.90 19.12
CA PRO A 37 24.12 0.51 19.45
C PRO A 37 23.02 1.43 18.89
N LEU A 38 22.57 1.20 17.64
CA LEU A 38 21.50 2.01 17.04
C LEU A 38 20.21 1.91 17.86
N LEU A 39 19.75 0.69 18.18
CA LEU A 39 18.49 0.44 18.85
C LEU A 39 18.54 0.62 20.39
N SER A 40 19.62 1.17 20.93
CA SER A 40 19.77 1.45 22.35
C SER A 40 19.30 2.84 22.79
N THR A 41 18.93 3.70 21.84
CA THR A 41 18.47 5.08 22.10
C THR A 41 17.16 5.38 21.36
N ALA A 42 16.39 6.36 21.84
CA ALA A 42 15.16 6.79 21.18
C ALA A 42 15.44 7.32 19.76
N GLU A 43 16.47 8.13 19.58
CA GLU A 43 16.89 8.66 18.28
C GLU A 43 17.26 7.55 17.29
N GLY A 44 18.01 6.55 17.75
CA GLY A 44 18.37 5.43 16.88
C GLY A 44 17.21 4.53 16.51
N ILE A 45 16.21 4.39 17.40
CA ILE A 45 14.94 3.69 17.09
C ILE A 45 14.14 4.50 16.05
N GLU A 46 14.06 5.81 16.21
CA GLU A 46 13.42 6.72 15.25
C GLU A 46 14.08 6.64 13.87
N ASP A 47 15.41 6.66 13.79
CA ASP A 47 16.17 6.45 12.55
C ASP A 47 15.87 5.10 11.91
N ALA A 48 15.75 4.04 12.71
CA ALA A 48 15.38 2.71 12.22
C ALA A 48 13.95 2.69 11.66
N MET A 49 12.99 3.38 12.30
CA MET A 49 11.63 3.54 11.78
C MET A 49 11.61 4.33 10.46
N TYR A 50 12.35 5.42 10.34
CA TYR A 50 12.52 6.11 9.05
C TYR A 50 13.16 5.20 7.99
N GLY A 51 14.05 4.30 8.39
CA GLY A 51 14.62 3.26 7.54
C GLY A 51 13.54 2.32 6.98
N VAL A 52 12.58 1.90 7.81
CA VAL A 52 11.42 1.07 7.41
C VAL A 52 10.57 1.80 6.36
N TYR A 53 10.17 3.05 6.62
CA TYR A 53 9.41 3.87 5.67
C TYR A 53 10.18 4.09 4.36
N SER A 54 11.48 4.33 4.46
CA SER A 54 12.35 4.49 3.30
C SER A 54 12.43 3.22 2.43
N GLN A 55 12.45 2.04 3.04
CA GLN A 55 12.41 0.77 2.31
C GLN A 55 11.07 0.54 1.63
N MET A 56 9.95 0.92 2.26
CA MET A 56 8.62 0.83 1.62
C MET A 56 8.56 1.63 0.30
N ARG A 57 9.22 2.79 0.21
CA ARG A 57 9.27 3.59 -1.03
C ARG A 57 10.21 3.07 -2.11
N SER A 58 10.86 1.92 -1.90
CA SER A 58 11.74 1.34 -2.91
C SER A 58 11.00 1.09 -4.22
N THR A 59 11.75 1.11 -5.33
CA THR A 59 11.18 0.89 -6.67
C THR A 59 10.57 -0.51 -6.84
N SER A 60 11.05 -1.50 -6.11
CA SER A 60 10.50 -2.86 -6.14
C SER A 60 9.19 -2.99 -5.37
N LEU A 61 8.90 -2.05 -4.46
CA LEU A 61 7.69 -2.07 -3.63
C LEU A 61 6.71 -0.95 -4.05
N TYR A 62 6.24 -0.18 -3.07
CA TYR A 62 5.21 0.84 -3.27
C TYR A 62 5.70 2.03 -4.10
N GLY A 63 7.03 2.27 -4.12
CA GLY A 63 7.61 3.40 -4.84
C GLY A 63 7.43 3.35 -6.36
N GLN A 64 7.28 2.14 -6.96
CA GLN A 64 7.08 2.04 -8.40
C GLN A 64 6.37 0.75 -8.84
N GLU A 65 6.96 -0.45 -8.54
CA GLU A 65 6.52 -1.69 -9.21
C GLU A 65 5.19 -2.24 -8.69
N LEU A 66 4.86 -2.01 -7.42
CA LEU A 66 3.73 -2.71 -6.84
C LEU A 66 2.39 -2.00 -7.13
N TYR A 67 2.13 -0.82 -6.55
CA TYR A 67 0.79 -0.24 -6.57
C TYR A 67 0.39 0.33 -7.93
N PHE A 68 1.08 1.34 -8.42
CA PHE A 68 0.69 2.00 -9.67
C PHE A 68 1.24 1.33 -10.96
N SER A 69 1.88 0.17 -10.83
CA SER A 69 2.37 -0.63 -11.95
C SER A 69 1.77 -2.04 -11.92
N ALA A 70 2.37 -3.01 -11.21
CA ALA A 70 1.95 -4.41 -11.31
C ALA A 70 0.46 -4.63 -10.97
N LEU A 71 -0.05 -4.03 -9.89
CA LEU A 71 -1.46 -4.19 -9.51
C LEU A 71 -2.43 -3.52 -10.48
N GLU A 72 -2.05 -2.38 -11.07
CA GLU A 72 -2.85 -1.72 -12.11
C GLU A 72 -2.84 -2.49 -13.43
N ILE A 73 -1.71 -3.12 -13.78
CA ILE A 73 -1.62 -4.00 -14.95
C ILE A 73 -2.47 -5.26 -14.74
N LEU A 74 -2.39 -5.89 -13.57
CA LEU A 74 -3.22 -7.05 -13.22
C LEU A 74 -4.72 -6.68 -13.18
N ALA A 75 -5.04 -5.46 -12.77
CA ALA A 75 -6.41 -4.93 -12.84
C ALA A 75 -6.87 -4.61 -14.28
N GLN A 76 -6.00 -4.77 -15.27
CA GLN A 76 -6.23 -4.40 -16.68
C GLN A 76 -6.45 -2.91 -16.91
N ASN A 77 -6.02 -2.06 -15.99
CA ASN A 77 -6.14 -0.61 -16.08
C ASN A 77 -5.06 -0.01 -16.96
N MET A 78 -3.93 -0.70 -17.08
CA MET A 78 -2.77 -0.25 -17.83
C MET A 78 -2.18 -1.37 -18.69
N HIS A 79 -1.58 -0.97 -19.81
CA HIS A 79 -0.90 -1.89 -20.73
C HIS A 79 0.34 -1.20 -21.35
N CYS A 80 1.23 -1.98 -21.95
CA CYS A 80 2.36 -1.45 -22.72
C CYS A 80 2.70 -2.38 -23.87
N ASN A 81 2.59 -1.88 -25.09
CA ASN A 81 2.96 -2.62 -26.28
C ASN A 81 4.49 -2.80 -26.35
N GLY A 82 4.91 -4.05 -26.56
CA GLY A 82 6.33 -4.39 -26.71
C GLY A 82 7.11 -4.59 -25.39
N ASN A 83 6.45 -4.44 -24.23
CA ASN A 83 7.04 -4.80 -22.94
C ASN A 83 6.64 -6.20 -22.54
N VAL A 84 7.61 -7.11 -22.43
CA VAL A 84 7.37 -8.54 -22.16
C VAL A 84 6.74 -8.76 -20.79
N THR A 85 7.21 -8.05 -19.75
CA THR A 85 6.68 -8.17 -18.39
C THR A 85 5.23 -7.72 -18.34
N VAL A 86 4.91 -6.54 -18.89
CA VAL A 86 3.54 -6.01 -18.92
C VAL A 86 2.62 -6.94 -19.71
N SER A 87 3.08 -7.45 -20.87
CA SER A 87 2.31 -8.40 -21.65
C SER A 87 2.02 -9.72 -20.92
N ALA A 88 2.98 -10.21 -20.14
CA ALA A 88 2.79 -11.38 -19.29
C ALA A 88 1.76 -11.12 -18.18
N LEU A 89 1.86 -9.99 -17.48
CA LEU A 89 0.92 -9.62 -16.42
C LEU A 89 -0.51 -9.40 -16.96
N ASN A 90 -0.67 -8.74 -18.11
CA ASN A 90 -1.99 -8.57 -18.74
C ASN A 90 -2.64 -9.90 -19.16
N LYS A 91 -1.85 -10.97 -19.31
CA LYS A 91 -2.34 -12.33 -19.62
C LYS A 91 -2.38 -13.25 -18.40
N TYR A 92 -2.01 -12.73 -17.22
CA TYR A 92 -1.85 -13.52 -15.99
C TYR A 92 -0.87 -14.69 -16.17
N ASP A 93 0.13 -14.53 -17.06
CA ASP A 93 1.20 -15.51 -17.29
C ASP A 93 2.28 -15.36 -16.21
N TYR A 94 2.00 -15.89 -15.04
CA TYR A 94 2.93 -15.93 -13.91
C TYR A 94 4.09 -16.92 -14.10
N THR A 95 4.10 -17.69 -15.20
CA THR A 95 5.22 -18.60 -15.55
C THR A 95 6.34 -17.87 -16.29
N ASN A 96 6.05 -16.68 -16.83
CA ASN A 96 7.02 -15.84 -17.51
C ASN A 96 8.15 -15.42 -16.56
N THR A 97 9.41 -15.57 -16.98
CA THR A 97 10.59 -15.27 -16.15
C THR A 97 10.60 -13.85 -15.60
N ASN A 98 10.20 -12.86 -16.41
CA ASN A 98 10.20 -11.47 -15.96
C ASN A 98 9.09 -11.20 -14.93
N ALA A 99 7.91 -11.80 -15.10
CA ALA A 99 6.83 -11.72 -14.11
C ALA A 99 7.23 -12.42 -12.80
N LYS A 100 7.84 -13.62 -12.88
CA LYS A 100 8.41 -14.31 -11.71
C LYS A 100 9.44 -13.45 -10.98
N ASN A 101 10.38 -12.84 -11.70
CA ASN A 101 11.42 -11.99 -11.10
C ASN A 101 10.82 -10.74 -10.44
N LEU A 102 9.81 -10.11 -11.04
CA LEU A 102 9.13 -8.97 -10.45
C LEU A 102 8.54 -9.35 -9.08
N PHE A 103 7.76 -10.42 -9.01
CA PHE A 103 7.11 -10.84 -7.77
C PHE A 103 8.07 -11.48 -6.76
N TYR A 104 9.15 -12.10 -7.22
CA TYR A 104 10.25 -12.51 -6.36
C TYR A 104 10.89 -11.30 -5.64
N ASN A 105 11.11 -10.20 -6.37
CA ASN A 105 11.65 -8.97 -5.76
C ASN A 105 10.63 -8.35 -4.78
N VAL A 106 9.34 -8.31 -5.13
CA VAL A 106 8.29 -7.85 -4.21
C VAL A 106 8.30 -8.67 -2.92
N TRP A 107 8.30 -9.99 -3.03
CA TRP A 107 8.36 -10.91 -1.89
C TRP A 107 9.58 -10.66 -1.02
N THR A 108 10.76 -10.71 -1.62
CA THR A 108 12.03 -10.59 -0.89
C THR A 108 12.18 -9.24 -0.20
N GLU A 109 11.89 -8.13 -0.90
CA GLU A 109 12.03 -6.80 -0.33
C GLU A 109 10.95 -6.53 0.74
N MET A 110 9.76 -7.12 0.63
CA MET A 110 8.72 -7.02 1.65
C MET A 110 9.14 -7.75 2.94
N TYR A 111 9.60 -9.01 2.83
CA TYR A 111 10.06 -9.76 4.01
C TYR A 111 11.33 -9.16 4.63
N LYS A 112 12.23 -8.61 3.81
CA LYS A 112 13.38 -7.85 4.31
C LYS A 112 12.93 -6.64 5.15
N ASN A 113 11.91 -5.91 4.68
CA ASN A 113 11.40 -4.78 5.44
C ASN A 113 10.64 -5.21 6.69
N ILE A 114 9.88 -6.31 6.64
CA ILE A 114 9.27 -6.94 7.83
C ILE A 114 10.36 -7.33 8.85
N SER A 115 11.50 -7.86 8.39
CA SER A 115 12.64 -8.14 9.27
C SER A 115 13.20 -6.86 9.94
N ASN A 116 13.26 -5.74 9.20
CA ASN A 116 13.64 -4.45 9.79
C ASN A 116 12.65 -4.01 10.88
N VAL A 117 11.35 -4.15 10.63
CA VAL A 117 10.30 -3.89 11.64
C VAL A 117 10.49 -4.78 12.87
N ASN A 118 10.69 -6.08 12.67
CA ASN A 118 10.93 -7.01 13.77
C ASN A 118 12.19 -6.64 14.57
N SER A 119 13.23 -6.12 13.90
CA SER A 119 14.42 -5.61 14.57
C SER A 119 14.11 -4.43 15.52
N VAL A 120 13.18 -3.56 15.15
CA VAL A 120 12.71 -2.46 16.02
C VAL A 120 11.87 -3.02 17.17
N LEU A 121 10.95 -3.95 16.89
CA LEU A 121 10.07 -4.55 17.90
C LEU A 121 10.85 -5.34 18.97
N ASP A 122 11.99 -5.95 18.59
CA ASP A 122 12.89 -6.67 19.50
C ASP A 122 13.82 -5.74 20.31
N ALA A 123 13.85 -4.44 20.00
CA ALA A 123 14.69 -3.49 20.73
C ALA A 123 14.25 -3.41 22.21
N PRO A 124 15.19 -3.44 23.19
CA PRO A 124 14.84 -3.50 24.61
C PRO A 124 13.91 -2.37 25.09
N LEU A 125 14.05 -1.17 24.51
CA LEU A 125 13.21 0.00 24.83
C LEU A 125 11.81 -0.08 24.22
N VAL A 126 11.62 -0.86 23.15
CA VAL A 126 10.38 -0.99 22.39
C VAL A 126 9.59 -2.24 22.78
N ALA A 127 10.26 -3.36 23.06
CA ALA A 127 9.66 -4.67 23.25
C ALA A 127 8.56 -4.70 24.34
N ASN A 128 8.72 -3.88 25.40
CA ASN A 128 7.77 -3.78 26.50
C ASN A 128 7.43 -2.31 26.78
N ALA A 129 7.28 -1.50 25.75
CA ALA A 129 7.04 -0.07 25.88
C ALA A 129 5.72 0.22 26.60
N THR A 130 5.78 1.11 27.60
CA THR A 130 4.62 1.57 28.38
C THR A 130 4.50 3.10 28.41
N GLU A 131 5.46 3.82 27.82
CA GLU A 131 5.52 5.28 27.84
C GLU A 131 6.01 5.84 26.50
N PHE A 132 5.62 7.10 26.24
CA PHE A 132 6.10 7.89 25.10
C PHE A 132 7.64 8.08 25.17
N PRO A 133 8.38 8.04 24.03
CA PRO A 133 7.87 7.85 22.67
C PRO A 133 7.80 6.37 22.22
N TYR A 134 8.23 5.44 23.07
CA TYR A 134 8.41 4.03 22.70
C TYR A 134 7.09 3.32 22.37
N THR A 135 5.98 3.73 23.02
CA THR A 135 4.64 3.22 22.67
C THR A 135 4.25 3.57 21.24
N ILE A 136 4.63 4.78 20.78
CA ILE A 136 4.39 5.22 19.39
C ILE A 136 5.21 4.37 18.41
N TYR A 137 6.51 4.21 18.66
CA TYR A 137 7.37 3.41 17.79
C TYR A 137 6.90 1.94 17.71
N ARG A 138 6.52 1.36 18.84
CA ARG A 138 5.99 0.00 18.90
C ARG A 138 4.67 -0.12 18.15
N GLY A 139 3.73 0.79 18.38
CA GLY A 139 2.43 0.80 17.71
C GLY A 139 2.55 0.93 16.20
N GLU A 140 3.38 1.86 15.72
CA GLU A 140 3.63 2.01 14.29
C GLU A 140 4.32 0.76 13.70
N ALA A 141 5.31 0.21 14.38
CA ALA A 141 6.02 -0.98 13.91
C ALA A 141 5.08 -2.20 13.79
N LEU A 142 4.23 -2.47 14.79
CA LEU A 142 3.21 -3.52 14.73
C LEU A 142 2.22 -3.29 13.58
N GLY A 143 1.71 -2.07 13.46
CA GLY A 143 0.80 -1.71 12.38
C GLY A 143 1.42 -1.90 10.98
N LEU A 144 2.68 -1.49 10.79
CA LEU A 144 3.42 -1.69 9.54
C LEU A 144 3.68 -3.17 9.24
N ARG A 145 4.00 -3.98 10.27
CA ARG A 145 4.16 -5.42 10.12
C ARG A 145 2.87 -6.08 9.63
N ALA A 146 1.76 -5.75 10.25
CA ALA A 146 0.44 -6.23 9.86
C ALA A 146 0.07 -5.76 8.44
N PHE A 147 0.30 -4.49 8.10
CA PHE A 147 -0.01 -3.92 6.79
C PHE A 147 0.76 -4.64 5.66
N MET A 148 2.07 -4.84 5.84
CA MET A 148 2.90 -5.52 4.85
C MET A 148 2.53 -7.01 4.70
N HIS A 149 2.26 -7.72 5.79
CA HIS A 149 1.77 -9.09 5.69
C HIS A 149 0.38 -9.17 5.05
N PHE A 150 -0.50 -8.22 5.32
CA PHE A 150 -1.80 -8.15 4.69
C PHE A 150 -1.70 -7.97 3.17
N ASP A 151 -0.77 -7.13 2.68
CA ASP A 151 -0.51 -7.00 1.26
C ASP A 151 0.07 -8.30 0.65
N LEU A 152 1.00 -8.96 1.35
CA LEU A 152 1.53 -10.26 0.92
C LEU A 152 0.40 -11.31 0.80
N VAL A 153 -0.48 -11.40 1.80
CA VAL A 153 -1.64 -12.31 1.76
C VAL A 153 -2.54 -11.97 0.57
N ARG A 154 -2.85 -10.69 0.34
CA ARG A 154 -3.70 -10.28 -0.77
C ARG A 154 -3.10 -10.59 -2.14
N ILE A 155 -1.79 -10.62 -2.26
CA ILE A 155 -1.09 -10.94 -3.52
C ILE A 155 -0.93 -12.46 -3.70
N PHE A 156 -0.41 -13.16 -2.70
CA PHE A 156 0.11 -14.51 -2.84
C PHE A 156 -0.79 -15.63 -2.32
N ALA A 157 -1.85 -15.31 -1.56
CA ALA A 157 -2.78 -16.30 -1.03
C ALA A 157 -4.15 -16.23 -1.72
N PRO A 158 -4.98 -17.29 -1.66
CA PRO A 158 -6.36 -17.26 -2.15
C PRO A 158 -7.25 -16.26 -1.42
N GLN A 159 -8.49 -16.13 -1.88
CA GLN A 159 -9.47 -15.25 -1.26
C GLN A 159 -9.99 -15.87 0.05
N TYR A 160 -9.96 -15.09 1.14
CA TYR A 160 -10.33 -15.54 2.49
C TYR A 160 -11.75 -16.11 2.57
N THR A 161 -12.72 -15.41 1.97
CA THR A 161 -14.15 -15.79 2.05
C THR A 161 -14.52 -17.04 1.27
N LEU A 162 -13.65 -17.53 0.39
CA LEU A 162 -13.87 -18.80 -0.33
C LEU A 162 -13.43 -19.99 0.51
N ASP A 163 -12.24 -19.92 1.11
CA ASP A 163 -11.71 -20.96 1.99
C ASP A 163 -10.54 -20.39 2.80
N SER A 164 -10.73 -20.17 4.09
CA SER A 164 -9.70 -19.67 4.99
C SER A 164 -8.76 -20.77 5.54
N SER A 165 -9.10 -22.05 5.34
CA SER A 165 -8.29 -23.17 5.81
C SER A 165 -7.11 -23.52 4.90
N VAL A 166 -7.06 -22.95 3.70
CA VAL A 166 -5.98 -23.20 2.75
C VAL A 166 -4.67 -22.55 3.21
N GLU A 167 -3.58 -23.00 2.60
CA GLU A 167 -2.25 -22.44 2.85
C GLU A 167 -2.21 -20.96 2.48
N GLY A 168 -1.73 -20.13 3.41
CA GLY A 168 -1.46 -18.70 3.24
C GLY A 168 0.03 -18.44 3.02
N ILE A 169 0.59 -17.59 3.87
CA ILE A 169 2.01 -17.16 3.81
C ILE A 169 2.70 -17.39 5.16
N PRO A 170 4.04 -17.40 5.23
CA PRO A 170 4.77 -17.31 6.49
C PRO A 170 4.49 -15.98 7.19
N TYR A 171 4.12 -15.98 8.48
CA TYR A 171 4.01 -14.76 9.27
C TYR A 171 5.28 -14.57 10.13
N ALA A 172 6.11 -13.59 9.80
CA ALA A 172 7.40 -13.36 10.46
C ALA A 172 7.22 -12.41 11.65
N THR A 173 7.42 -12.92 12.87
CA THR A 173 7.28 -12.17 14.13
C THR A 173 8.61 -11.80 14.78
N ASP A 174 9.71 -12.46 14.40
CA ASP A 174 10.99 -12.37 15.06
C ASP A 174 12.06 -11.82 14.13
N PHE A 175 13.02 -11.08 14.68
CA PHE A 175 14.26 -10.74 14.00
C PHE A 175 15.24 -11.91 14.13
N SER A 176 15.13 -12.88 13.24
CA SER A 176 15.99 -14.07 13.25
C SER A 176 16.29 -14.59 11.85
N LEU A 177 17.33 -15.44 11.73
CA LEU A 177 17.63 -16.17 10.51
C LEU A 177 16.74 -17.39 10.29
N LYS A 178 15.88 -17.72 11.25
CA LYS A 178 14.94 -18.82 11.12
C LYS A 178 13.80 -18.42 10.18
N THR A 179 13.61 -19.19 9.13
CA THR A 179 12.50 -19.00 8.19
C THR A 179 11.20 -19.45 8.87
N PRO A 180 10.18 -18.57 8.98
CA PRO A 180 8.88 -18.96 9.56
C PRO A 180 8.15 -19.95 8.64
N GLU A 181 7.37 -20.85 9.22
CA GLU A 181 6.61 -21.84 8.48
C GLU A 181 5.42 -21.21 7.72
N PHE A 182 4.95 -21.90 6.68
CA PHE A 182 3.67 -21.56 6.08
C PHE A 182 2.54 -21.90 7.03
N GLU A 183 1.61 -20.98 7.18
CA GLU A 183 0.43 -21.14 8.02
C GLU A 183 -0.83 -21.12 7.16
N THR A 184 -1.97 -21.49 7.75
CA THR A 184 -3.26 -21.32 7.07
C THR A 184 -3.58 -19.85 6.89
N LEU A 185 -4.39 -19.53 5.89
CA LEU A 185 -4.86 -18.18 5.63
C LEU A 185 -5.61 -17.60 6.85
N GLU A 186 -6.39 -18.43 7.56
CA GLU A 186 -7.04 -18.05 8.81
C GLU A 186 -6.03 -17.58 9.87
N LYS A 187 -4.93 -18.34 10.06
CA LYS A 187 -3.85 -17.98 10.98
C LYS A 187 -3.16 -16.67 10.60
N ASN A 188 -2.93 -16.45 9.31
CA ASN A 188 -2.38 -15.18 8.85
C ASN A 188 -3.27 -13.99 9.25
N PHE A 189 -4.59 -14.11 9.10
CA PHE A 189 -5.51 -13.06 9.50
C PHE A 189 -5.60 -12.90 11.02
N GLU A 190 -5.50 -13.99 11.81
CA GLU A 190 -5.40 -13.91 13.26
C GLU A 190 -4.18 -13.08 13.70
N HIS A 191 -3.00 -13.33 13.11
CA HIS A 191 -1.78 -12.58 13.41
C HIS A 191 -1.89 -11.10 12.96
N ILE A 192 -2.41 -10.84 11.76
CA ILE A 192 -2.64 -9.48 11.28
C ILE A 192 -3.54 -8.70 12.24
N LEU A 193 -4.65 -9.31 12.67
CA LEU A 193 -5.57 -8.67 13.62
C LEU A 193 -4.93 -8.48 15.00
N ALA A 194 -4.15 -9.44 15.49
CA ALA A 194 -3.46 -9.31 16.76
C ALA A 194 -2.48 -8.13 16.78
N ASP A 195 -1.66 -7.99 15.72
CA ASP A 195 -0.74 -6.86 15.58
C ASP A 195 -1.48 -5.53 15.48
N LEU A 196 -2.57 -5.46 14.69
CA LEU A 196 -3.35 -4.23 14.54
C LEU A 196 -4.07 -3.83 15.83
N HIS A 197 -4.61 -4.77 16.61
CA HIS A 197 -5.26 -4.46 17.89
C HIS A 197 -4.26 -4.03 18.96
N GLU A 198 -3.05 -4.61 18.99
CA GLU A 198 -2.00 -4.13 19.86
C GLU A 198 -1.53 -2.73 19.44
N ALA A 199 -1.38 -2.47 18.13
CA ALA A 199 -1.07 -1.15 17.60
C ALA A 199 -2.15 -0.12 17.95
N GLU A 200 -3.44 -0.47 17.82
CA GLU A 200 -4.59 0.35 18.22
C GLU A 200 -4.48 0.79 19.68
N ALA A 201 -4.21 -0.14 20.59
CA ALA A 201 -4.08 0.16 22.02
C ALA A 201 -2.89 1.07 22.32
N LEU A 202 -1.75 0.86 21.65
CA LEU A 202 -0.53 1.65 21.86
C LEU A 202 -0.61 3.06 21.27
N LEU A 203 -1.38 3.26 20.21
CA LEU A 203 -1.55 4.54 19.53
C LEU A 203 -2.81 5.29 19.95
N ALA A 204 -3.55 4.80 20.96
CA ALA A 204 -4.83 5.39 21.38
C ALA A 204 -4.73 6.88 21.66
N ASP A 205 -3.71 7.29 22.39
CA ASP A 205 -3.50 8.65 22.87
C ASP A 205 -2.48 9.44 22.01
N GLU A 206 -2.18 8.99 20.77
CA GLU A 206 -1.13 9.63 19.95
C GLU A 206 -1.40 11.11 19.64
N ASP A 207 -2.67 11.54 19.56
CA ASP A 207 -3.02 12.93 19.28
C ASP A 207 -2.58 13.88 20.42
N ASP A 208 -2.43 13.38 21.65
CA ASP A 208 -1.95 14.15 22.79
C ASP A 208 -0.45 14.51 22.67
N TYR A 209 0.27 13.80 21.79
CA TYR A 209 1.68 14.00 21.52
C TYR A 209 1.96 14.71 20.19
N GLU A 210 0.95 15.23 19.49
CA GLU A 210 1.15 15.90 18.20
C GLU A 210 2.12 17.10 18.39
N GLY A 211 3.20 17.09 17.57
CA GLY A 211 4.25 18.10 17.66
C GLY A 211 5.27 17.91 18.79
N ALA A 212 5.21 16.83 19.55
CA ALA A 212 6.18 16.51 20.61
C ALA A 212 7.50 15.94 20.03
N GLY A 213 8.05 16.58 19.00
CA GLY A 213 9.24 16.17 18.26
C GLY A 213 8.94 15.93 16.78
N ASP A 214 9.99 15.80 15.98
CA ASP A 214 9.88 15.73 14.53
C ASP A 214 9.11 14.48 14.07
N PHE A 215 9.25 13.35 14.76
CA PHE A 215 8.53 12.12 14.47
C PHE A 215 7.00 12.25 14.63
N MET A 216 6.56 13.17 15.47
CA MET A 216 5.14 13.46 15.71
C MET A 216 4.58 14.56 14.81
N LEU A 217 5.34 15.03 13.81
CA LEU A 217 4.87 15.93 12.78
C LEU A 217 4.30 15.13 11.58
N ASP A 218 3.42 15.77 10.82
CA ASP A 218 2.90 15.23 9.54
C ASP A 218 2.44 13.77 9.63
N ARG A 219 1.64 13.46 10.66
CA ARG A 219 1.21 12.09 10.99
C ARG A 219 0.57 11.30 9.84
N GLN A 220 0.16 11.95 8.74
CA GLN A 220 -0.32 11.26 7.53
C GLN A 220 0.77 10.47 6.78
N ILE A 221 2.07 10.71 7.08
CA ILE A 221 3.16 9.91 6.52
C ILE A 221 3.69 8.85 7.50
N HIS A 222 3.03 8.69 8.62
CA HIS A 222 3.29 7.68 9.64
C HIS A 222 2.12 6.71 9.74
N PHE A 223 2.37 5.50 10.21
CA PHE A 223 1.31 4.52 10.43
C PHE A 223 0.56 4.83 11.74
N ASN A 224 -0.18 5.91 11.70
CA ASN A 224 -0.89 6.51 12.81
C ASN A 224 -2.15 5.71 13.22
N LYS A 225 -2.84 6.07 14.31
CA LYS A 225 -4.05 5.37 14.76
C LYS A 225 -5.16 5.29 13.71
N TYR A 226 -5.30 6.31 12.87
CA TYR A 226 -6.29 6.30 11.79
C TYR A 226 -5.90 5.34 10.68
N ALA A 227 -4.60 5.18 10.40
CA ALA A 227 -4.08 4.15 9.51
C ALA A 227 -4.37 2.74 10.05
N VAL A 228 -4.25 2.54 11.38
CA VAL A 228 -4.60 1.28 12.04
C VAL A 228 -6.10 0.99 11.88
N TRP A 229 -6.97 1.94 12.21
CA TRP A 229 -8.42 1.76 12.08
C TRP A 229 -8.85 1.51 10.63
N ALA A 230 -8.30 2.27 9.69
CA ALA A 230 -8.58 2.09 8.28
C ALA A 230 -8.08 0.73 7.75
N THR A 231 -6.95 0.24 8.26
CA THR A 231 -6.44 -1.10 7.91
C THR A 231 -7.32 -2.19 8.54
N LEU A 232 -7.75 -2.03 9.78
CA LEU A 232 -8.74 -2.94 10.40
C LEU A 232 -10.04 -3.00 9.60
N ALA A 233 -10.54 -1.84 9.14
CA ALA A 233 -11.72 -1.80 8.28
C ALA A 233 -11.51 -2.59 6.97
N ARG A 234 -10.35 -2.45 6.31
CA ARG A 234 -9.99 -3.24 5.12
C ARG A 234 -9.87 -4.74 5.40
N VAL A 235 -9.22 -5.11 6.50
CA VAL A 235 -9.00 -6.50 6.90
C VAL A 235 -10.34 -7.16 7.16
N TYR A 236 -11.18 -6.57 8.00
CA TYR A 236 -12.51 -7.11 8.30
C TYR A 236 -13.41 -7.18 7.07
N LEU A 237 -13.36 -6.18 6.17
CA LEU A 237 -14.09 -6.23 4.91
C LEU A 237 -13.60 -7.39 4.02
N THR A 238 -12.28 -7.64 3.99
CA THR A 238 -11.69 -8.76 3.24
C THR A 238 -12.09 -10.12 3.82
N MET A 239 -12.27 -10.20 5.13
CA MET A 239 -12.80 -11.38 5.82
C MET A 239 -14.31 -11.57 5.66
N GLY A 240 -15.03 -10.60 5.09
CA GLY A 240 -16.48 -10.61 4.99
C GLY A 240 -17.21 -10.18 6.27
N ASN A 241 -16.50 -9.70 7.27
CA ASN A 241 -17.09 -9.18 8.52
C ASN A 241 -17.52 -7.71 8.32
N LYS A 242 -18.67 -7.53 7.70
CA LYS A 242 -19.24 -6.21 7.37
C LYS A 242 -19.45 -5.33 8.61
N GLU A 243 -19.84 -5.92 9.74
CA GLU A 243 -20.14 -5.19 10.97
C GLU A 243 -18.86 -4.52 11.52
N LYS A 244 -17.78 -5.30 11.71
CA LYS A 244 -16.51 -4.77 12.17
C LYS A 244 -15.86 -3.82 11.16
N ALA A 245 -15.98 -4.10 9.87
CA ALA A 245 -15.50 -3.19 8.82
C ALA A 245 -16.18 -1.81 8.91
N LYS A 246 -17.51 -1.78 9.09
CA LYS A 246 -18.30 -0.56 9.31
C LYS A 246 -17.88 0.17 10.59
N GLU A 247 -17.74 -0.55 11.71
CA GLU A 247 -17.33 0.02 13.00
C GLU A 247 -16.01 0.80 12.86
N TYR A 248 -14.96 0.16 12.35
CA TYR A 248 -13.65 0.80 12.20
C TYR A 248 -13.63 1.91 11.14
N ALA A 249 -14.37 1.76 10.06
CA ALA A 249 -14.50 2.82 9.06
C ALA A 249 -15.17 4.07 9.67
N LEU A 250 -16.24 3.92 10.46
CA LEU A 250 -16.91 5.02 11.17
C LEU A 250 -15.98 5.66 12.22
N MET A 251 -15.21 4.88 12.99
CA MET A 251 -14.21 5.41 13.91
C MET A 251 -13.21 6.29 13.18
N THR A 252 -12.72 5.85 12.03
CA THR A 252 -11.78 6.62 11.20
C THR A 252 -12.39 7.92 10.70
N MET A 253 -13.64 7.88 10.21
CA MET A 253 -14.36 9.05 9.68
C MET A 253 -14.70 10.08 10.75
N ASN A 254 -14.91 9.66 11.99
CA ASN A 254 -15.17 10.56 13.12
C ASN A 254 -13.92 11.27 13.64
N GLY A 255 -12.75 11.01 13.04
CA GLY A 255 -11.49 11.65 13.38
C GLY A 255 -11.31 13.02 12.75
N ARG A 256 -10.06 13.46 12.69
CA ARG A 256 -9.66 14.81 12.21
C ARG A 256 -9.69 14.98 10.69
N TYR A 257 -9.92 13.93 9.94
CA TYR A 257 -9.91 13.95 8.48
C TYR A 257 -11.28 14.33 7.90
N SER A 258 -11.28 14.92 6.69
CA SER A 258 -12.49 15.32 5.98
C SER A 258 -12.32 15.11 4.48
N LEU A 259 -13.43 14.96 3.75
CA LEU A 259 -13.40 14.95 2.30
C LEU A 259 -12.93 16.29 1.75
N LYS A 260 -12.20 16.26 0.64
CA LYS A 260 -11.79 17.47 -0.09
C LYS A 260 -13.00 18.15 -0.71
N GLU A 261 -13.01 19.47 -0.63
CA GLU A 261 -13.96 20.31 -1.34
C GLU A 261 -13.60 20.44 -2.83
N LYS A 262 -14.55 20.89 -3.65
CA LYS A 262 -14.39 21.09 -5.10
C LYS A 262 -13.04 21.70 -5.48
N THR A 263 -12.74 22.87 -4.93
CA THR A 263 -11.51 23.63 -5.26
C THR A 263 -10.24 22.88 -4.88
N GLU A 264 -10.29 22.01 -3.90
CA GLU A 264 -9.17 21.20 -3.46
C GLU A 264 -8.97 19.98 -4.37
N VAL A 265 -10.05 19.42 -4.93
CA VAL A 265 -9.96 18.33 -5.92
C VAL A 265 -9.48 18.89 -7.27
N GLU A 266 -10.06 20.00 -7.74
CA GLU A 266 -9.71 20.63 -9.03
C GLU A 266 -8.26 21.15 -9.08
N ASN A 267 -7.75 21.60 -7.92
CA ASN A 267 -6.38 22.09 -7.78
C ASN A 267 -5.43 21.06 -7.16
N ASP A 268 -5.82 19.78 -7.18
CA ASP A 268 -4.99 18.72 -6.59
C ASP A 268 -3.65 18.64 -7.33
N VAL A 269 -2.58 18.69 -6.55
CA VAL A 269 -1.23 18.56 -7.08
C VAL A 269 -0.85 17.09 -7.08
N ALA A 270 -0.44 16.60 -8.24
CA ALA A 270 -0.04 15.21 -8.40
C ALA A 270 0.97 14.76 -7.34
N GLY A 271 0.72 13.60 -6.74
CA GLY A 271 1.62 13.00 -5.74
C GLY A 271 1.70 13.73 -4.39
N VAL A 272 0.84 14.72 -4.13
CA VAL A 272 0.77 15.35 -2.81
C VAL A 272 -0.09 14.54 -1.86
N LEU A 273 0.44 14.27 -0.68
CA LEU A 273 -0.27 13.62 0.42
C LEU A 273 -1.11 14.66 1.19
N SER A 274 -2.39 14.70 0.89
CA SER A 274 -3.32 15.68 1.47
C SER A 274 -3.52 15.45 2.96
N LYS A 275 -3.34 16.50 3.78
CA LYS A 275 -3.65 16.45 5.23
C LYS A 275 -5.13 16.18 5.52
N LYS A 276 -6.04 16.38 4.53
CA LYS A 276 -7.47 16.14 4.71
C LYS A 276 -7.88 14.69 4.46
N GLU A 277 -7.40 14.09 3.38
CA GLU A 277 -7.87 12.76 2.96
C GLU A 277 -6.84 11.64 3.12
N CYS A 278 -5.53 11.95 3.19
CA CYS A 278 -4.50 10.93 3.35
C CYS A 278 -4.47 10.43 4.81
N LEU A 279 -4.99 9.24 5.03
CA LEU A 279 -4.93 8.56 6.34
C LEU A 279 -3.56 7.96 6.58
N PHE A 280 -2.99 7.39 5.52
CA PHE A 280 -1.62 6.89 5.47
C PHE A 280 -1.04 7.05 4.08
N GLY A 281 0.15 7.63 4.01
CA GLY A 281 0.95 7.76 2.81
C GLY A 281 2.43 7.53 3.09
N ILE A 282 3.18 7.19 2.05
CA ILE A 282 4.63 7.02 2.14
C ILE A 282 5.30 8.24 1.53
N TYR A 283 6.02 9.01 2.33
CA TYR A 283 6.81 10.14 1.85
C TYR A 283 7.84 9.69 0.82
N ASN A 284 7.87 10.34 -0.34
CA ASN A 284 8.81 10.02 -1.40
C ASN A 284 9.19 11.29 -2.18
N ALA A 285 10.31 11.89 -1.84
CA ALA A 285 10.83 13.07 -2.54
C ALA A 285 11.16 12.80 -4.01
N GLY A 286 11.54 11.56 -4.36
CA GLY A 286 11.81 11.11 -5.74
C GLY A 286 10.60 10.52 -6.46
N PHE A 287 9.39 10.76 -5.97
CA PHE A 287 8.17 10.14 -6.50
C PHE A 287 7.97 10.41 -7.98
N TYR A 288 8.14 11.66 -8.41
CA TYR A 288 7.92 12.02 -9.80
C TYR A 288 8.89 11.34 -10.77
N GLU A 289 10.17 11.22 -10.41
CA GLU A 289 11.15 10.54 -11.23
C GLU A 289 10.83 9.05 -11.37
N GLN A 290 10.40 8.43 -10.29
CA GLN A 290 10.03 7.01 -10.28
C GLN A 290 8.76 6.75 -11.11
N VAL A 291 7.73 7.58 -10.96
CA VAL A 291 6.49 7.48 -11.73
C VAL A 291 6.74 7.83 -13.20
N HIS A 292 7.48 8.91 -13.47
CA HIS A 292 7.80 9.36 -14.81
C HIS A 292 8.53 8.28 -15.61
N ALA A 293 9.42 7.52 -14.99
CA ALA A 293 10.10 6.40 -15.63
C ALA A 293 9.14 5.32 -16.16
N LYS A 294 7.94 5.19 -15.58
CA LYS A 294 6.91 4.21 -15.99
C LYS A 294 5.81 4.81 -16.85
N LEU A 295 5.36 6.02 -16.53
CA LEU A 295 4.19 6.65 -17.15
C LEU A 295 4.55 7.74 -18.16
N HIS A 296 5.83 7.92 -18.48
CA HIS A 296 6.26 8.95 -19.41
C HIS A 296 5.83 8.66 -20.86
N LEU A 297 5.12 9.60 -21.44
CA LEU A 297 4.33 9.43 -22.67
C LEU A 297 5.03 9.94 -23.92
N THR A 298 6.28 10.44 -23.80
CA THR A 298 7.06 10.92 -24.95
C THR A 298 7.85 9.81 -25.65
N THR A 299 8.03 8.64 -24.99
CA THR A 299 8.69 7.49 -25.60
C THR A 299 7.70 6.33 -25.68
N THR A 300 7.12 6.13 -26.84
CA THR A 300 6.03 5.18 -27.13
C THR A 300 6.36 3.71 -26.85
N ARG A 301 7.59 3.36 -26.52
CA ARG A 301 8.04 1.96 -26.52
C ARG A 301 7.98 1.25 -25.17
N TYR A 302 7.97 1.98 -24.04
CA TYR A 302 8.06 1.36 -22.70
C TYR A 302 7.18 2.01 -21.63
N SER A 303 6.38 3.01 -22.00
CA SER A 303 5.47 3.67 -21.05
C SER A 303 4.18 2.88 -20.89
N LEU A 304 3.67 2.85 -19.66
CA LEU A 304 2.32 2.32 -19.41
C LEU A 304 1.28 3.25 -20.02
N ASN A 305 0.37 2.68 -20.79
CA ASN A 305 -0.79 3.35 -21.35
C ASN A 305 -2.04 2.96 -20.54
N LEU A 306 -3.00 3.87 -20.50
CA LEU A 306 -4.30 3.58 -19.91
C LEU A 306 -5.06 2.60 -20.79
N ARG A 307 -5.97 1.81 -20.19
CA ARG A 307 -6.91 0.96 -20.92
C ARG A 307 -7.73 1.79 -21.92
N ASN A 308 -8.20 1.16 -22.99
CA ASN A 308 -8.80 1.89 -24.10
C ASN A 308 -10.13 2.59 -23.76
N ASP A 309 -10.88 2.05 -22.81
CA ASP A 309 -12.21 2.51 -22.41
C ASP A 309 -12.24 3.15 -21.00
N TYR A 310 -11.07 3.57 -20.47
CA TYR A 310 -10.97 4.07 -19.09
C TYR A 310 -11.89 5.27 -18.79
N MET A 311 -12.21 6.11 -19.78
CA MET A 311 -13.13 7.23 -19.60
C MET A 311 -14.61 6.81 -19.54
N THR A 312 -14.97 5.65 -20.09
CA THR A 312 -16.36 5.22 -20.17
C THR A 312 -17.05 5.17 -18.81
N ILE A 313 -16.32 4.80 -17.75
CA ILE A 313 -16.86 4.74 -16.39
C ILE A 313 -17.14 6.14 -15.82
N TYR A 314 -16.33 7.16 -16.19
CA TYR A 314 -16.56 8.54 -15.77
C TYR A 314 -17.71 9.20 -16.55
N GLU A 315 -17.95 8.78 -17.79
CA GLU A 315 -19.01 9.28 -18.66
C GLU A 315 -20.40 8.72 -18.36
N LYS A 316 -20.48 7.57 -17.67
CA LYS A 316 -21.74 6.91 -17.32
C LYS A 316 -22.71 7.82 -16.56
N ASP A 317 -22.21 8.75 -15.78
CA ASP A 317 -23.02 9.62 -14.94
C ASP A 317 -23.63 10.81 -15.67
N ASN A 318 -23.43 10.98 -16.98
CA ASN A 318 -23.98 12.07 -17.82
C ASN A 318 -23.82 13.50 -17.26
N SER A 319 -23.15 13.65 -16.13
CA SER A 319 -23.09 14.92 -15.41
C SER A 319 -22.07 15.89 -15.99
N GLY A 320 -21.06 15.38 -16.70
CA GLY A 320 -19.93 16.17 -17.24
C GLY A 320 -19.15 16.96 -16.20
N LEU A 321 -19.39 16.70 -14.91
CA LEU A 321 -18.93 17.52 -13.79
C LEU A 321 -18.06 16.75 -12.80
N ASP A 322 -17.71 15.47 -13.09
CA ASP A 322 -16.80 14.71 -12.21
C ASP A 322 -15.43 15.39 -12.16
N TYR A 323 -15.15 16.05 -11.04
CA TYR A 323 -13.91 16.81 -10.85
C TYR A 323 -12.64 15.95 -10.97
N ARG A 324 -12.76 14.63 -10.77
CA ARG A 324 -11.64 13.69 -10.91
C ARG A 324 -11.16 13.58 -12.36
N VAL A 325 -12.00 13.80 -13.34
CA VAL A 325 -11.59 13.76 -14.77
C VAL A 325 -10.49 14.78 -15.02
N ASP A 326 -10.72 16.03 -14.61
CA ASP A 326 -9.75 17.10 -14.80
C ASP A 326 -8.58 17.03 -13.79
N ALA A 327 -8.82 16.47 -12.60
CA ALA A 327 -7.77 16.28 -11.60
C ALA A 327 -6.82 15.12 -11.93
N TYR A 328 -7.34 14.03 -12.53
CA TYR A 328 -6.56 12.80 -12.72
C TYR A 328 -6.02 12.62 -14.15
N PHE A 329 -6.64 13.25 -15.13
CA PHE A 329 -6.34 13.01 -16.54
C PHE A 329 -6.06 14.31 -17.31
N LEU A 330 -5.04 14.28 -18.17
CA LEU A 330 -4.69 15.36 -19.07
C LEU A 330 -5.00 14.93 -20.51
N PRO A 331 -5.91 15.61 -21.23
CA PRO A 331 -6.14 15.36 -22.64
C PRO A 331 -4.93 15.79 -23.48
N VAL A 332 -4.45 14.91 -24.34
CA VAL A 332 -3.33 15.14 -25.25
C VAL A 332 -3.76 14.78 -26.67
N THR A 333 -3.39 15.57 -27.66
CA THR A 333 -3.63 15.26 -29.06
C THR A 333 -2.45 14.46 -29.60
N GLN A 334 -2.70 13.24 -30.08
CA GLN A 334 -1.71 12.38 -30.72
C GLN A 334 -2.16 12.09 -32.16
N GLY A 335 -1.61 12.80 -33.11
CA GLY A 335 -2.11 12.78 -34.50
C GLY A 335 -3.52 13.40 -34.59
N SER A 336 -4.51 12.61 -35.04
CA SER A 336 -5.92 13.00 -35.08
C SER A 336 -6.68 12.63 -33.81
N ASP A 337 -6.08 11.84 -32.92
CA ASP A 337 -6.77 11.22 -31.79
C ASP A 337 -6.55 12.02 -30.51
N LYS A 338 -7.63 12.15 -29.73
CA LYS A 338 -7.58 12.65 -28.35
C LYS A 338 -7.31 11.47 -27.44
N VAL A 339 -6.10 11.44 -26.85
CA VAL A 339 -5.71 10.47 -25.82
C VAL A 339 -5.56 11.18 -24.50
N TYR A 340 -5.63 10.44 -23.41
CA TYR A 340 -5.48 11.04 -22.08
C TYR A 340 -4.27 10.44 -21.36
N ARG A 341 -3.63 11.26 -20.56
CA ARG A 341 -2.52 10.89 -19.69
C ARG A 341 -2.96 10.90 -18.25
N LEU A 342 -2.35 10.07 -17.42
CA LEU A 342 -2.60 10.06 -16.00
C LEU A 342 -1.88 11.24 -15.33
N LYS A 343 -2.57 12.38 -15.25
CA LYS A 343 -2.13 13.61 -14.61
C LYS A 343 -1.88 13.42 -13.11
N LYS A 344 -2.68 12.59 -12.46
CA LYS A 344 -2.62 12.29 -11.02
C LYS A 344 -1.21 12.05 -10.47
N PHE A 345 -0.30 11.57 -11.32
CA PHE A 345 1.08 11.28 -10.92
C PHE A 345 2.15 12.01 -11.74
N THR A 346 1.82 12.64 -12.87
CA THR A 346 2.81 13.07 -13.84
C THR A 346 2.79 14.56 -14.17
N GLU A 347 1.70 15.27 -14.01
CA GLU A 347 1.55 16.66 -14.46
C GLU A 347 2.57 17.61 -13.84
N PHE A 348 2.87 17.44 -12.56
CA PHE A 348 3.79 18.32 -11.87
C PHE A 348 5.20 18.29 -12.47
N TYR A 349 5.65 17.14 -12.97
CA TYR A 349 6.95 17.00 -13.60
C TYR A 349 6.97 17.67 -14.99
N GLU A 350 5.91 17.54 -15.78
CA GLU A 350 5.81 18.09 -17.13
C GLU A 350 5.62 19.61 -17.13
N LEU A 351 4.88 20.16 -16.17
CA LEU A 351 4.69 21.61 -15.98
C LEU A 351 5.92 22.28 -15.38
N ASN A 352 6.80 21.51 -14.76
CA ASN A 352 7.88 22.06 -13.98
C ASN A 352 9.27 21.73 -14.53
N ASN A 353 9.63 22.34 -15.60
CA ASN A 353 10.84 23.18 -15.49
C ASN A 353 10.70 24.22 -14.35
N MET A 354 9.69 24.10 -13.50
CA MET A 354 9.34 24.90 -12.31
C MET A 354 9.84 24.29 -10.99
N ALA A 355 10.93 23.51 -11.01
CA ALA A 355 11.62 23.12 -9.75
C ALA A 355 11.97 24.34 -8.85
N ALA A 356 12.04 25.53 -9.45
CA ALA A 356 12.30 26.78 -8.73
C ALA A 356 11.08 27.37 -8.00
N ASN A 357 9.85 26.96 -8.31
CA ASN A 357 8.62 27.52 -7.73
C ASN A 357 7.76 26.49 -6.98
N ARG A 358 8.33 25.34 -6.64
CA ARG A 358 7.62 24.32 -5.85
C ARG A 358 7.37 24.85 -4.44
N PRO A 359 6.12 24.84 -3.95
CA PRO A 359 5.87 25.07 -2.53
C PRO A 359 6.69 24.09 -1.70
N THR A 360 7.49 24.61 -0.76
CA THR A 360 8.41 23.79 0.07
C THR A 360 7.69 23.02 1.16
N ASP A 361 6.42 23.33 1.40
CA ASP A 361 5.54 22.75 2.40
C ASP A 361 4.70 21.55 1.91
N LEU A 362 4.82 21.20 0.63
CA LEU A 362 4.10 20.05 0.08
C LEU A 362 4.82 18.72 0.40
N ILE A 363 4.09 17.83 1.03
CA ILE A 363 4.55 16.46 1.29
C ILE A 363 4.20 15.59 0.10
N LEU A 364 5.23 15.16 -0.64
CA LEU A 364 5.09 14.29 -1.79
C LEU A 364 5.17 12.83 -1.40
N GLY A 365 4.41 12.00 -2.08
CA GLY A 365 4.50 10.57 -1.85
C GLY A 365 3.37 9.76 -2.48
N ILE A 366 3.17 8.60 -1.90
CA ILE A 366 2.26 7.58 -2.40
C ILE A 366 1.12 7.45 -1.39
N ASN A 367 -0.12 7.72 -1.83
CA ASN A 367 -1.29 7.43 -1.02
C ASN A 367 -1.45 5.91 -0.84
N MET A 368 -1.49 5.46 0.40
CA MET A 368 -1.70 4.06 0.76
C MET A 368 -3.13 3.80 1.21
N ILE A 369 -3.69 4.74 1.99
CA ILE A 369 -5.07 4.70 2.46
C ILE A 369 -5.61 6.13 2.45
N ARG A 370 -6.78 6.32 1.84
CA ARG A 370 -7.49 7.60 1.80
C ARG A 370 -8.89 7.51 2.40
N LEU A 371 -9.33 8.61 2.98
CA LEU A 371 -10.62 8.73 3.65
C LEU A 371 -11.84 8.28 2.80
N PRO A 372 -11.95 8.58 1.50
CA PRO A 372 -13.09 8.13 0.68
C PRO A 372 -13.33 6.63 0.74
N GLU A 373 -12.28 5.82 0.96
CA GLU A 373 -12.42 4.38 1.10
C GLU A 373 -13.30 3.98 2.29
N MET A 374 -13.21 4.71 3.39
CA MET A 374 -14.01 4.46 4.58
C MET A 374 -15.50 4.66 4.31
N TYR A 375 -15.85 5.69 3.54
CA TYR A 375 -17.22 5.92 3.10
C TYR A 375 -17.76 4.76 2.25
N TYR A 376 -16.96 4.26 1.31
CA TYR A 376 -17.35 3.10 0.50
C TYR A 376 -17.43 1.81 1.30
N ILE A 377 -16.58 1.62 2.33
CA ILE A 377 -16.68 0.47 3.24
C ILE A 377 -17.99 0.52 4.01
N VAL A 378 -18.36 1.68 4.55
CA VAL A 378 -19.64 1.85 5.28
C VAL A 378 -20.83 1.64 4.34
N ALA A 379 -20.80 2.23 3.14
CA ALA A 379 -21.85 2.06 2.16
C ALA A 379 -22.04 0.58 1.77
N GLU A 380 -20.95 -0.14 1.51
CA GLU A 380 -20.99 -1.56 1.17
C GLU A 380 -21.50 -2.42 2.33
N ALA A 381 -21.06 -2.13 3.55
CA ALA A 381 -21.49 -2.88 4.73
C ALA A 381 -22.99 -2.74 5.01
N LEU A 382 -23.57 -1.57 4.71
CA LEU A 382 -24.96 -1.24 4.96
C LEU A 382 -25.91 -1.64 3.82
N LEU A 383 -25.42 -2.07 2.65
CA LEU A 383 -26.26 -2.35 1.47
C LEU A 383 -27.47 -3.23 1.79
N ASP A 384 -27.28 -4.29 2.55
CA ASP A 384 -28.33 -5.25 2.87
C ASP A 384 -29.09 -4.88 4.16
N GLU A 385 -28.44 -4.19 5.09
CA GLU A 385 -28.95 -3.87 6.41
C GLU A 385 -29.78 -2.58 6.43
N ASN A 386 -29.25 -1.52 5.79
CA ASN A 386 -29.85 -0.20 5.74
C ASN A 386 -29.53 0.50 4.41
N PRO A 387 -30.22 0.16 3.31
CA PRO A 387 -29.92 0.71 1.99
C PRO A 387 -30.00 2.25 1.90
N ALA A 388 -30.88 2.88 2.66
CA ALA A 388 -31.03 4.33 2.67
C ALA A 388 -29.78 5.02 3.27
N GLU A 389 -29.26 4.47 4.34
CA GLU A 389 -28.03 4.96 4.97
C GLU A 389 -26.80 4.63 4.11
N ALA A 390 -26.75 3.45 3.48
CA ALA A 390 -25.72 3.09 2.50
C ALA A 390 -25.65 4.13 1.36
N LEU A 391 -26.80 4.49 0.81
CA LEU A 391 -26.92 5.51 -0.23
C LEU A 391 -26.45 6.88 0.25
N ARG A 392 -26.72 7.25 1.49
CA ARG A 392 -26.27 8.50 2.08
C ARG A 392 -24.73 8.58 2.12
N TYR A 393 -24.04 7.55 2.61
CA TYR A 393 -22.59 7.52 2.65
C TYR A 393 -21.96 7.51 1.26
N TYR A 394 -22.53 6.76 0.34
CA TYR A 394 -22.11 6.73 -1.06
C TYR A 394 -22.22 8.13 -1.70
N ASN A 395 -23.34 8.82 -1.52
CA ASN A 395 -23.58 10.14 -2.09
C ASN A 395 -22.68 11.22 -1.49
N MET A 396 -22.29 11.12 -0.23
CA MET A 396 -21.35 12.08 0.38
C MET A 396 -20.05 12.19 -0.42
N VAL A 397 -19.47 11.08 -0.90
CA VAL A 397 -18.27 11.15 -1.74
C VAL A 397 -18.61 11.69 -3.13
N ARG A 398 -19.70 11.27 -3.75
CA ARG A 398 -20.12 11.74 -5.08
C ARG A 398 -20.26 13.26 -5.13
N GLU A 399 -20.96 13.83 -4.17
CA GLU A 399 -21.17 15.28 -4.08
C GLU A 399 -19.84 16.05 -3.95
N HIS A 400 -18.90 15.55 -3.17
CA HIS A 400 -17.54 16.10 -3.05
C HIS A 400 -16.68 15.87 -4.30
N ARG A 401 -17.13 15.06 -5.25
CA ARG A 401 -16.49 14.84 -6.56
C ARG A 401 -17.26 15.52 -7.71
N GLY A 402 -18.28 16.32 -7.40
CA GLY A 402 -19.04 17.10 -8.35
C GLY A 402 -20.18 16.34 -9.04
N LEU A 403 -20.43 15.12 -8.60
CA LEU A 403 -21.52 14.30 -9.14
C LEU A 403 -22.81 14.55 -8.39
N GLU A 404 -23.92 14.56 -9.13
CA GLU A 404 -25.25 14.56 -8.52
C GLU A 404 -25.43 13.31 -7.66
N PRO A 405 -26.15 13.43 -6.53
CA PRO A 405 -26.45 12.27 -5.71
C PRO A 405 -27.27 11.24 -6.48
N LEU A 406 -26.87 9.97 -6.38
CA LEU A 406 -27.67 8.88 -6.90
C LEU A 406 -29.02 8.89 -6.19
N GLN A 407 -30.10 8.87 -6.98
CA GLN A 407 -31.46 8.83 -6.43
C GLN A 407 -31.85 7.38 -6.14
N GLY A 408 -32.52 7.16 -5.01
CA GLY A 408 -33.05 5.83 -4.66
C GLY A 408 -34.26 5.44 -5.52
N THR A 409 -34.79 6.36 -6.35
CA THR A 409 -35.86 6.14 -7.31
C THR A 409 -35.56 6.86 -8.61
N VAL A 410 -36.01 6.30 -9.73
CA VAL A 410 -35.88 6.88 -11.07
C VAL A 410 -37.27 6.91 -11.73
N LEU A 411 -37.49 7.90 -12.60
CA LEU A 411 -38.71 7.95 -13.40
C LEU A 411 -38.62 6.91 -14.54
N ASP A 412 -39.55 5.96 -14.57
CA ASP A 412 -39.69 5.07 -15.72
C ASP A 412 -40.39 5.86 -16.86
N GLU A 413 -39.64 6.14 -17.92
CA GLU A 413 -40.12 6.92 -19.07
C GLU A 413 -41.26 6.23 -19.82
N ASN A 414 -41.44 4.91 -19.69
CA ASN A 414 -42.51 4.17 -20.36
C ASN A 414 -43.83 4.22 -19.58
N THR A 415 -43.76 4.21 -18.26
CA THR A 415 -44.93 4.20 -17.40
C THR A 415 -45.26 5.56 -16.82
N GLY A 416 -44.28 6.48 -16.74
CA GLY A 416 -44.37 7.77 -16.06
C GLY A 416 -44.46 7.65 -14.53
N GLU A 417 -44.09 6.50 -13.98
CA GLU A 417 -44.07 6.24 -12.55
C GLU A 417 -42.64 6.22 -12.01
N PHE A 418 -42.44 6.59 -10.73
CA PHE A 418 -41.16 6.43 -10.06
C PHE A 418 -40.99 4.97 -9.65
N VAL A 419 -39.90 4.37 -10.10
CA VAL A 419 -39.50 3.01 -9.71
C VAL A 419 -38.28 3.05 -8.82
N GLU A 420 -38.15 2.09 -7.92
CA GLU A 420 -36.98 1.97 -7.07
C GLU A 420 -35.70 1.73 -7.91
N SER A 421 -34.66 2.48 -7.60
CA SER A 421 -33.29 2.31 -8.18
C SER A 421 -32.30 2.25 -7.02
N PRO A 422 -32.23 1.09 -6.33
CA PRO A 422 -31.41 0.97 -5.14
C PRO A 422 -29.93 1.10 -5.47
N LEU A 423 -29.14 1.57 -4.50
CA LEU A 423 -27.68 1.45 -4.55
C LEU A 423 -27.30 -0.03 -4.65
N THR A 424 -26.35 -0.34 -5.53
CA THR A 424 -25.84 -1.72 -5.71
C THR A 424 -24.35 -1.77 -5.44
N ILE A 425 -23.81 -2.98 -5.32
CA ILE A 425 -22.36 -3.19 -5.17
C ILE A 425 -21.60 -2.74 -6.42
N GLU A 426 -22.20 -2.80 -7.60
CA GLU A 426 -21.63 -2.31 -8.85
C GLU A 426 -21.43 -0.81 -8.81
N HIS A 427 -22.42 -0.04 -8.33
CA HIS A 427 -22.28 1.41 -8.14
C HIS A 427 -21.10 1.75 -7.23
N ILE A 428 -20.96 1.04 -6.11
CA ILE A 428 -19.83 1.25 -5.18
C ILE A 428 -18.50 0.88 -5.83
N ASN A 429 -18.45 -0.20 -6.61
CA ASN A 429 -17.24 -0.62 -7.30
C ASN A 429 -16.83 0.35 -8.42
N ASP A 430 -17.79 0.91 -9.14
CA ASP A 430 -17.55 1.93 -10.15
C ASP A 430 -16.96 3.21 -9.51
N GLU A 431 -17.50 3.64 -8.36
CA GLU A 431 -16.95 4.78 -7.64
C GLU A 431 -15.55 4.49 -7.04
N ARG A 432 -15.33 3.28 -6.48
CA ARG A 432 -13.99 2.86 -6.05
C ARG A 432 -12.99 2.85 -7.19
N TYR A 433 -13.40 2.40 -8.37
CA TYR A 433 -12.56 2.42 -9.56
C TYR A 433 -12.16 3.85 -9.94
N LYS A 434 -13.13 4.78 -10.01
CA LYS A 434 -12.86 6.19 -10.31
C LYS A 434 -11.93 6.82 -9.28
N GLU A 435 -12.18 6.59 -8.00
CA GLU A 435 -11.47 7.22 -6.89
C GLU A 435 -10.03 6.75 -6.76
N PHE A 436 -9.81 5.44 -6.85
CA PHE A 436 -8.51 4.81 -6.56
C PHE A 436 -7.75 4.39 -7.81
N PHE A 437 -8.09 4.95 -8.98
CA PHE A 437 -7.37 4.67 -10.22
C PHE A 437 -5.88 5.01 -10.05
N GLY A 438 -5.01 4.03 -10.34
CA GLY A 438 -3.57 4.17 -10.16
C GLY A 438 -3.04 3.89 -8.74
N GLU A 439 -3.90 3.55 -7.77
CA GLU A 439 -3.51 3.30 -6.38
C GLU A 439 -3.46 1.81 -6.01
N GLY A 440 -3.55 0.90 -6.99
CA GLY A 440 -3.38 -0.55 -6.81
C GLY A 440 -4.51 -1.27 -6.07
N GLN A 441 -5.61 -0.56 -5.70
CA GLN A 441 -6.66 -1.14 -4.86
C GLN A 441 -7.74 -1.90 -5.67
N TYR A 442 -7.86 -1.61 -6.97
CA TYR A 442 -8.94 -2.19 -7.77
C TYR A 442 -8.78 -3.70 -7.97
N PHE A 443 -7.54 -4.19 -8.18
CA PHE A 443 -7.27 -5.63 -8.28
C PHE A 443 -7.69 -6.38 -7.01
N PHE A 444 -7.34 -5.85 -5.84
CA PHE A 444 -7.71 -6.44 -4.56
C PHE A 444 -9.23 -6.42 -4.33
N ASN A 445 -9.91 -5.35 -4.77
CA ASN A 445 -11.36 -5.25 -4.65
C ASN A 445 -12.06 -6.29 -5.56
N LYS A 446 -11.60 -6.46 -6.80
CA LYS A 446 -12.10 -7.50 -7.71
C LYS A 446 -11.88 -8.91 -7.15
N LYS A 447 -10.69 -9.17 -6.59
CA LYS A 447 -10.38 -10.44 -5.91
C LYS A 447 -11.33 -10.70 -4.75
N ARG A 448 -11.47 -9.73 -3.84
CA ARG A 448 -12.30 -9.84 -2.64
C ARG A 448 -13.76 -10.15 -2.95
N LEU A 449 -14.28 -9.56 -4.01
CA LEU A 449 -15.66 -9.76 -4.46
C LEU A 449 -15.83 -10.93 -5.42
N ASN A 450 -14.74 -11.62 -5.76
CA ASN A 450 -14.71 -12.71 -6.74
C ASN A 450 -15.35 -12.31 -8.09
N LEU A 451 -15.03 -11.10 -8.56
CA LEU A 451 -15.57 -10.53 -9.79
C LEU A 451 -14.63 -10.77 -10.99
N PRO A 452 -15.18 -10.92 -12.19
CA PRO A 452 -14.37 -11.01 -13.40
C PRO A 452 -13.64 -9.70 -13.68
N ILE A 453 -12.57 -9.78 -14.47
CA ILE A 453 -11.82 -8.62 -14.94
C ILE A 453 -11.90 -8.58 -16.47
N LEU A 454 -12.34 -7.46 -17.02
CA LEU A 454 -12.35 -7.22 -18.46
C LEU A 454 -10.94 -6.77 -18.91
N SER A 455 -10.40 -7.38 -19.96
CA SER A 455 -9.09 -7.00 -20.52
C SER A 455 -9.04 -5.50 -20.88
N TYR A 456 -7.83 -4.93 -20.90
CA TYR A 456 -7.60 -3.52 -21.19
C TYR A 456 -8.13 -3.06 -22.56
N ASP A 457 -8.27 -4.00 -23.51
CA ASP A 457 -8.81 -3.75 -24.85
C ASP A 457 -10.31 -4.07 -24.98
N GLY A 458 -10.95 -4.53 -23.89
CA GLY A 458 -12.36 -4.92 -23.88
C GLY A 458 -12.69 -6.23 -24.60
N ALA A 459 -11.68 -6.95 -25.11
CA ALA A 459 -11.90 -8.11 -25.97
C ALA A 459 -12.14 -9.42 -25.19
N THR A 460 -11.61 -9.52 -23.97
CA THR A 460 -11.63 -10.75 -23.18
C THR A 460 -12.11 -10.48 -21.77
N GLU A 461 -13.04 -11.27 -21.27
CA GLU A 461 -13.42 -11.29 -19.87
C GLU A 461 -12.71 -12.45 -19.16
N TYR A 462 -11.84 -12.14 -18.22
CA TYR A 462 -11.16 -13.11 -17.36
C TYR A 462 -12.05 -13.45 -16.16
N LYS A 463 -12.56 -14.69 -16.12
CA LYS A 463 -13.37 -15.17 -15.00
C LYS A 463 -12.53 -15.23 -13.73
N ALA A 464 -13.14 -14.85 -12.60
CA ALA A 464 -12.51 -14.94 -11.30
C ALA A 464 -12.01 -16.37 -11.02
N SER A 465 -10.75 -16.48 -10.64
CA SER A 465 -10.11 -17.76 -10.27
C SER A 465 -8.75 -17.49 -9.60
N ASN A 466 -8.21 -18.51 -8.94
CA ASN A 466 -6.86 -18.42 -8.38
C ASN A 466 -5.79 -18.20 -9.46
N ASN A 467 -6.00 -18.68 -10.71
CA ASN A 467 -5.06 -18.41 -11.79
C ASN A 467 -4.95 -16.92 -12.15
N ILE A 468 -5.99 -16.13 -11.84
CA ILE A 468 -6.02 -14.68 -12.04
C ILE A 468 -5.54 -13.97 -10.78
N PHE A 469 -6.08 -14.34 -9.62
CA PHE A 469 -5.96 -13.56 -8.41
C PHE A 469 -4.85 -13.97 -7.45
N VAL A 470 -4.18 -15.10 -7.69
CA VAL A 470 -3.12 -15.59 -6.81
C VAL A 470 -1.80 -15.61 -7.57
N VAL A 471 -0.92 -14.71 -7.21
CA VAL A 471 0.46 -14.75 -7.70
C VAL A 471 1.17 -15.93 -7.04
N PRO A 472 1.84 -16.81 -7.80
CA PRO A 472 2.57 -17.92 -7.20
C PRO A 472 3.66 -17.45 -6.23
N ILE A 473 3.76 -18.12 -5.10
CA ILE A 473 4.87 -17.92 -4.16
C ILE A 473 6.18 -18.29 -4.88
N PRO A 474 7.26 -17.50 -4.72
CA PRO A 474 8.52 -17.76 -5.38
C PRO A 474 9.05 -19.19 -5.15
N ASP A 475 9.52 -19.84 -6.22
CA ASP A 475 9.99 -21.24 -6.18
C ASP A 475 11.09 -21.42 -5.10
N ALA A 476 12.02 -20.46 -4.97
CA ALA A 476 13.10 -20.49 -3.99
C ALA A 476 12.62 -20.57 -2.52
N GLU A 477 11.44 -20.03 -2.22
CA GLU A 477 10.85 -20.09 -0.87
C GLU A 477 10.37 -21.49 -0.51
N ARG A 478 9.98 -22.27 -1.51
CA ARG A 478 9.55 -23.66 -1.31
C ARG A 478 10.72 -24.63 -1.32
N GLU A 479 11.72 -24.38 -2.15
CA GLU A 479 12.89 -25.26 -2.34
C GLU A 479 13.89 -25.19 -1.17
N ASN A 480 14.05 -24.05 -0.52
CA ASN A 480 15.05 -23.81 0.52
C ASN A 480 14.59 -24.13 1.96
N ARG A 481 13.46 -24.82 2.14
CA ARG A 481 12.88 -25.16 3.47
C ARG A 481 13.20 -26.59 3.95
N PHE A 482 14.22 -27.22 3.38
CA PHE A 482 14.63 -28.58 3.76
C PHE A 482 15.89 -28.57 4.63
#